data_53d84b7708ea28b0e1b012875edf5c39
#
_entry.id   53d84b7708ea28b0e1b012875edf5c39
#
_cell.length_a   1.000
_cell.length_b   1.000
_cell.length_c   1.000
_cell.angle_alpha   90.00
_cell.angle_beta   90.00
_cell.angle_gamma   90.00
#
_symmetry.space_group_name_H-M   'P 1'
#
loop_
_entity.id
_entity.type
_entity.pdbx_description
1 polymer ?
#
loop_
_entity_poly.entity_id
_entity_poly.type
_entity_poly.pdbx_seq_one_letter_code
_entity_poly.pdbx_strand_id
1 'polypeptide(L)'
;MLDDFLTVSEKPRRLRIENQTNVVWKPPPPGFFKVNVDGALFSKTKQAGVGVMVCDKEGAVIVAMSKKVDLPLGALATKAKALEIRVTFIEEVGLKDVVFEGDSQLIINVVHGIREAEVSVLNIIHGVLRKAQCFRTFDFLHIKRQGNAPAHLLAQHAQNVENMVVWLEDCPNQVAHACAHDVLVFQSSE
;
A
#
# COMPACT_ATOMS: atom_id res chain seq x y z
N MET A 1 -10.99 -3.79 -44.81
CA MET A 1 -9.64 -4.12 -44.32
C MET A 1 -9.40 -3.23 -43.11
N LEU A 2 -9.93 -3.66 -41.98
CA LEU A 2 -9.88 -3.02 -40.67
C LEU A 2 -9.87 -4.17 -39.66
N ASP A 3 -8.79 -4.94 -39.70
CA ASP A 3 -8.56 -6.00 -38.74
C ASP A 3 -7.25 -5.71 -37.99
N ASP A 4 -7.26 -6.11 -36.73
CA ASP A 4 -6.10 -6.31 -35.85
C ASP A 4 -5.51 -5.09 -35.14
N PHE A 5 -6.32 -4.50 -34.25
CA PHE A 5 -5.80 -3.98 -32.97
C PHE A 5 -6.57 -4.58 -31.80
N LEU A 6 -6.63 -5.89 -31.73
CA LEU A 6 -6.85 -6.59 -30.47
C LEU A 6 -5.51 -6.57 -29.74
N THR A 7 -5.29 -5.53 -28.93
CA THR A 7 -4.27 -5.57 -27.89
C THR A 7 -4.60 -6.75 -27.00
N VAL A 8 -3.76 -7.80 -27.11
CA VAL A 8 -3.75 -8.91 -26.17
C VAL A 8 -3.50 -8.29 -24.80
N SER A 9 -4.55 -8.11 -24.03
CA SER A 9 -4.46 -7.75 -22.62
C SER A 9 -3.79 -8.95 -21.93
N GLU A 10 -2.47 -8.91 -21.79
CA GLU A 10 -1.75 -9.90 -21.01
C GLU A 10 -2.36 -9.90 -19.60
N LYS A 11 -2.78 -11.08 -19.13
CA LYS A 11 -3.28 -11.23 -17.77
C LYS A 11 -2.20 -10.74 -16.80
N PRO A 12 -2.54 -9.94 -15.79
CA PRO A 12 -1.57 -9.41 -14.85
C PRO A 12 -0.78 -10.55 -14.21
N ARG A 13 0.54 -10.40 -14.22
CA ARG A 13 1.45 -11.40 -13.69
C ARG A 13 1.62 -11.18 -12.20
N ARG A 14 1.22 -12.16 -11.40
CA ARG A 14 1.51 -12.14 -9.97
C ARG A 14 2.97 -12.54 -9.75
N LEU A 15 3.76 -11.66 -9.15
CA LEU A 15 5.10 -11.98 -8.68
C LEU A 15 4.98 -12.94 -7.48
N ARG A 16 5.69 -14.07 -7.51
CA ARG A 16 5.90 -14.88 -6.32
C ARG A 16 7.19 -14.41 -5.64
N ILE A 17 7.09 -13.36 -4.85
CA ILE A 17 8.16 -13.00 -3.93
C ILE A 17 7.98 -13.86 -2.68
N GLU A 18 9.03 -14.58 -2.26
CA GLU A 18 8.97 -15.35 -1.03
C GLU A 18 8.60 -14.45 0.14
N ASN A 19 7.60 -14.85 0.90
CA ASN A 19 7.12 -14.16 2.12
C ASN A 19 8.19 -14.24 3.21
N GLN A 20 9.28 -13.49 3.05
CA GLN A 20 10.18 -13.21 4.17
C GLN A 20 9.49 -12.16 5.02
N THR A 21 9.26 -12.46 6.31
CA THR A 21 8.80 -11.49 7.31
C THR A 21 9.91 -10.47 7.55
N ASN A 22 10.01 -9.50 6.64
CA ASN A 22 11.03 -8.47 6.71
C ASN A 22 10.77 -7.56 7.92
N VAL A 23 11.75 -7.44 8.78
CA VAL A 23 11.75 -6.48 9.91
C VAL A 23 12.23 -5.12 9.43
N VAL A 24 13.06 -5.11 8.39
CA VAL A 24 13.71 -3.94 7.80
C VAL A 24 13.11 -3.69 6.42
N TRP A 25 12.92 -2.43 6.08
CA TRP A 25 12.55 -2.04 4.72
C TRP A 25 13.62 -2.55 3.73
N LYS A 26 13.18 -3.07 2.60
CA LYS A 26 14.05 -3.48 1.48
C LYS A 26 13.56 -2.81 0.21
N PRO A 27 14.45 -2.38 -0.71
CA PRO A 27 14.02 -1.82 -1.98
C PRO A 27 13.17 -2.81 -2.79
N PRO A 28 12.27 -2.32 -3.65
CA PRO A 28 11.59 -3.17 -4.62
C PRO A 28 12.58 -3.68 -5.67
N PRO A 29 12.22 -4.75 -6.40
CA PRO A 29 12.99 -5.20 -7.56
C PRO A 29 13.15 -4.08 -8.61
N PRO A 30 14.21 -4.10 -9.43
CA PRO A 30 14.38 -3.13 -10.51
C PRO A 30 13.14 -3.03 -11.41
N GLY A 31 12.70 -1.81 -11.71
CA GLY A 31 11.51 -1.53 -12.50
C GLY A 31 10.18 -1.59 -11.74
N PHE A 32 10.21 -1.90 -10.44
CA PHE A 32 9.04 -1.90 -9.58
C PHE A 32 9.02 -0.71 -8.64
N PHE A 33 7.80 -0.34 -8.23
CA PHE A 33 7.57 0.59 -7.14
C PHE A 33 7.08 -0.14 -5.90
N LYS A 34 7.57 0.24 -4.75
CA LYS A 34 7.08 -0.25 -3.46
C LYS A 34 6.00 0.68 -2.93
N VAL A 35 4.88 0.10 -2.55
CA VAL A 35 3.72 0.82 -2.06
C VAL A 35 3.40 0.35 -0.65
N ASN A 36 3.83 1.09 0.35
CA ASN A 36 3.52 0.85 1.75
C ASN A 36 2.19 1.50 2.13
N VAL A 37 1.37 0.80 2.92
CA VAL A 37 0.11 1.34 3.43
C VAL A 37 -0.08 1.01 4.90
N ASP A 38 -0.71 1.95 5.60
CA ASP A 38 -1.29 1.71 6.91
C ASP A 38 -2.65 2.39 7.07
N GLY A 39 -3.43 1.91 8.05
CA GLY A 39 -4.70 2.50 8.47
C GLY A 39 -4.70 2.74 9.97
N ALA A 40 -5.00 3.96 10.38
CA ALA A 40 -5.12 4.36 11.77
C ALA A 40 -6.60 4.59 12.14
N LEU A 41 -6.98 4.22 13.38
CA LEU A 41 -8.32 4.49 13.91
C LEU A 41 -8.28 5.69 14.85
N PHE A 42 -9.21 6.61 14.65
CA PHE A 42 -9.45 7.77 15.49
C PHE A 42 -10.76 7.57 16.28
N SER A 43 -10.69 6.81 17.36
CA SER A 43 -11.87 6.35 18.12
C SER A 43 -12.74 7.50 18.64
N LYS A 44 -12.13 8.64 19.01
CA LYS A 44 -12.84 9.82 19.53
C LYS A 44 -13.73 10.47 18.47
N THR A 45 -13.31 10.50 17.22
CA THR A 45 -14.04 11.14 16.11
C THR A 45 -14.80 10.13 15.26
N LYS A 46 -14.65 8.81 15.53
CA LYS A 46 -15.20 7.71 14.72
C LYS A 46 -14.74 7.79 13.25
N GLN A 47 -13.52 8.20 13.05
CA GLN A 47 -12.87 8.35 11.74
C GLN A 47 -11.68 7.39 11.65
N ALA A 48 -11.20 7.20 10.43
CA ALA A 48 -9.97 6.48 10.16
C ALA A 48 -9.02 7.34 9.30
N GLY A 49 -7.74 7.09 9.45
CA GLY A 49 -6.71 7.65 8.58
C GLY A 49 -6.11 6.58 7.70
N VAL A 50 -5.83 6.90 6.45
CA VAL A 50 -5.09 6.05 5.52
C VAL A 50 -3.83 6.78 5.10
N GLY A 51 -2.68 6.12 5.27
CA GLY A 51 -1.38 6.59 4.82
C GLY A 51 -0.84 5.69 3.71
N VAL A 52 -0.37 6.29 2.62
CA VAL A 52 0.27 5.60 1.51
C VAL A 52 1.61 6.25 1.24
N MET A 53 2.65 5.42 1.11
CA MET A 53 4.00 5.83 0.70
C MET A 53 4.43 5.01 -0.49
N VAL A 54 4.89 5.67 -1.55
CA VAL A 54 5.45 5.03 -2.74
C VAL A 54 6.91 5.41 -2.89
N CYS A 55 7.76 4.40 -2.97
CA CYS A 55 9.18 4.57 -3.20
C CYS A 55 9.66 3.76 -4.40
N ASP A 56 10.71 4.24 -5.04
CA ASP A 56 11.44 3.51 -6.07
C ASP A 56 12.51 2.56 -5.46
N LYS A 57 13.31 1.96 -6.31
CA LYS A 57 14.38 1.04 -5.90
C LYS A 57 15.55 1.71 -5.16
N GLU A 58 15.73 3.01 -5.30
CA GLU A 58 16.70 3.82 -4.56
C GLU A 58 16.17 4.27 -3.18
N GLY A 59 14.87 4.06 -2.92
CA GLY A 59 14.19 4.55 -1.73
C GLY A 59 13.73 6.00 -1.85
N ALA A 60 13.82 6.59 -3.03
CA ALA A 60 13.30 7.93 -3.27
C ALA A 60 11.76 7.92 -3.23
N VAL A 61 11.19 8.93 -2.58
CA VAL A 61 9.74 9.11 -2.50
C VAL A 61 9.22 9.55 -3.87
N ILE A 62 8.30 8.78 -4.43
CA ILE A 62 7.61 9.12 -5.68
C ILE A 62 6.31 9.86 -5.39
N VAL A 63 5.52 9.34 -4.46
CA VAL A 63 4.29 9.98 -4.02
C VAL A 63 3.95 9.52 -2.61
N ALA A 64 3.42 10.44 -1.80
CA ALA A 64 2.87 10.16 -0.48
C ALA A 64 1.44 10.66 -0.39
N MET A 65 0.61 10.00 0.43
CA MET A 65 -0.78 10.40 0.64
C MET A 65 -1.18 10.19 2.09
N SER A 66 -1.90 11.19 2.64
CA SER A 66 -2.70 11.07 3.86
C SER A 66 -4.15 11.33 3.53
N LYS A 67 -5.03 10.40 3.89
CA LYS A 67 -6.47 10.52 3.64
C LYS A 67 -7.28 10.23 4.89
N LYS A 68 -8.18 11.14 5.23
CA LYS A 68 -9.20 10.93 6.27
C LYS A 68 -10.39 10.17 5.68
N VAL A 69 -10.96 9.28 6.45
CA VAL A 69 -12.11 8.45 6.04
C VAL A 69 -13.17 8.51 7.16
N ASP A 70 -14.35 9.00 6.82
CA ASP A 70 -15.50 9.12 7.74
C ASP A 70 -16.31 7.82 7.73
N LEU A 71 -15.75 6.76 8.29
CA LEU A 71 -16.42 5.47 8.36
C LEU A 71 -16.23 4.86 9.76
N PRO A 72 -17.32 4.44 10.44
CA PRO A 72 -17.23 3.70 11.69
C PRO A 72 -16.81 2.25 11.42
N LEU A 73 -15.53 2.03 11.11
CA LEU A 73 -14.99 0.70 10.82
C LEU A 73 -14.27 0.14 12.05
N GLY A 74 -14.39 -1.17 12.26
CA GLY A 74 -13.50 -1.89 13.16
C GLY A 74 -12.08 -1.96 12.61
N ALA A 75 -11.10 -2.35 13.45
CA ALA A 75 -9.68 -2.34 13.09
C ALA A 75 -9.36 -3.13 11.80
N LEU A 76 -9.95 -4.32 11.64
CA LEU A 76 -9.70 -5.16 10.46
C LEU A 76 -10.30 -4.56 9.19
N ALA A 77 -11.54 -4.06 9.26
CA ALA A 77 -12.21 -3.42 8.13
C ALA A 77 -11.49 -2.11 7.72
N THR A 78 -10.92 -1.36 8.68
CA THR A 78 -10.07 -0.19 8.40
C THR A 78 -8.82 -0.59 7.60
N LYS A 79 -8.15 -1.66 7.97
CA LYS A 79 -6.97 -2.16 7.24
C LYS A 79 -7.34 -2.63 5.83
N ALA A 80 -8.47 -3.34 5.66
CA ALA A 80 -8.97 -3.73 4.35
C ALA A 80 -9.33 -2.51 3.49
N LYS A 81 -9.97 -1.50 4.08
CA LYS A 81 -10.32 -0.24 3.39
C LYS A 81 -9.09 0.58 3.01
N ALA A 82 -8.07 0.60 3.86
CA ALA A 82 -6.78 1.21 3.54
C ALA A 82 -6.14 0.55 2.31
N LEU A 83 -6.21 -0.80 2.22
CA LEU A 83 -5.75 -1.55 1.06
C LEU A 83 -6.52 -1.18 -0.23
N GLU A 84 -7.86 -1.05 -0.15
CA GLU A 84 -8.70 -0.66 -1.29
C GLU A 84 -8.37 0.76 -1.77
N ILE A 85 -8.26 1.71 -0.86
CA ILE A 85 -7.92 3.10 -1.17
C ILE A 85 -6.55 3.17 -1.84
N ARG A 86 -5.56 2.43 -1.34
CA ARG A 86 -4.22 2.35 -1.92
C ARG A 86 -4.24 1.85 -3.36
N VAL A 87 -4.89 0.72 -3.62
CA VAL A 87 -4.95 0.13 -4.96
C VAL A 87 -5.61 1.09 -5.94
N THR A 88 -6.69 1.75 -5.54
CA THR A 88 -7.36 2.79 -6.35
C THR A 88 -6.43 3.98 -6.60
N PHE A 89 -5.76 4.47 -5.57
CA PHE A 89 -4.84 5.62 -5.69
C PHE A 89 -3.67 5.31 -6.64
N ILE A 90 -3.06 4.13 -6.54
CA ILE A 90 -1.93 3.74 -7.39
C ILE A 90 -2.37 3.51 -8.85
N GLU A 91 -3.60 3.03 -9.08
CA GLU A 91 -4.21 2.98 -10.40
C GLU A 91 -4.32 4.40 -11.01
N GLU A 92 -4.80 5.38 -10.22
CA GLU A 92 -4.94 6.79 -10.62
C GLU A 92 -3.56 7.44 -10.88
N VAL A 93 -2.54 7.13 -10.09
CA VAL A 93 -1.15 7.56 -10.31
C VAL A 93 -0.56 6.97 -11.61
N GLY A 94 -1.08 5.84 -12.08
CA GLY A 94 -0.70 5.22 -13.35
C GLY A 94 0.50 4.28 -13.28
N LEU A 95 0.96 3.89 -12.09
CA LEU A 95 2.02 2.89 -11.92
C LEU A 95 1.53 1.52 -12.36
N LYS A 96 2.40 0.71 -13.00
CA LYS A 96 2.02 -0.58 -13.60
C LYS A 96 2.67 -1.79 -12.94
N ASP A 97 3.88 -1.65 -12.41
CA ASP A 97 4.61 -2.73 -11.75
C ASP A 97 4.82 -2.35 -10.29
N VAL A 98 4.13 -3.02 -9.38
CA VAL A 98 4.02 -2.58 -7.99
C VAL A 98 4.13 -3.74 -7.00
N VAL A 99 4.78 -3.49 -5.88
CA VAL A 99 4.78 -4.38 -4.70
C VAL A 99 4.05 -3.65 -3.58
N PHE A 100 2.90 -4.16 -3.21
CA PHE A 100 2.09 -3.63 -2.12
C PHE A 100 2.50 -4.25 -0.79
N GLU A 101 2.94 -3.44 0.17
CA GLU A 101 3.28 -3.88 1.52
C GLU A 101 2.32 -3.31 2.57
N GLY A 102 2.01 -4.11 3.60
CA GLY A 102 1.21 -3.68 4.74
C GLY A 102 1.51 -4.51 5.99
N ASP A 103 1.28 -3.93 7.16
CA ASP A 103 1.61 -4.53 8.45
C ASP A 103 0.53 -5.48 9.01
N SER A 104 -0.56 -5.70 8.28
CA SER A 104 -1.63 -6.61 8.70
C SER A 104 -1.47 -8.00 8.07
N GLN A 105 -0.79 -8.90 8.77
CA GLN A 105 -0.65 -10.30 8.33
C GLN A 105 -2.00 -10.95 8.05
N LEU A 106 -3.03 -10.60 8.83
CA LEU A 106 -4.37 -11.13 8.64
C LEU A 106 -4.95 -10.72 7.28
N ILE A 107 -4.87 -9.43 6.92
CA ILE A 107 -5.33 -8.94 5.61
C ILE A 107 -4.54 -9.58 4.47
N ILE A 108 -3.23 -9.68 4.59
CA ILE A 108 -2.40 -10.33 3.58
C ILE A 108 -2.78 -11.80 3.41
N ASN A 109 -3.01 -12.53 4.50
CA ASN A 109 -3.47 -13.92 4.43
C ASN A 109 -4.85 -14.05 3.75
N VAL A 110 -5.77 -13.11 3.98
CA VAL A 110 -7.08 -13.09 3.30
C VAL A 110 -6.91 -12.80 1.80
N VAL A 111 -6.07 -11.83 1.43
CA VAL A 111 -5.74 -11.52 0.02
C VAL A 111 -5.17 -12.75 -0.72
N HIS A 112 -4.38 -13.56 -0.03
CA HIS A 112 -3.80 -14.79 -0.58
C HIS A 112 -4.74 -16.01 -0.54
N GLY A 113 -5.95 -15.87 0.05
CA GLY A 113 -6.88 -16.98 0.23
C GLY A 113 -6.43 -18.03 1.26
N ILE A 114 -5.47 -17.68 2.12
CA ILE A 114 -4.95 -18.55 3.18
C ILE A 114 -5.88 -18.56 4.39
N ARG A 115 -6.63 -17.47 4.58
CA ARG A 115 -7.52 -17.28 5.73
C ARG A 115 -8.86 -16.70 5.30
N GLU A 116 -9.92 -17.14 5.97
CA GLU A 116 -11.24 -16.53 5.86
C GLU A 116 -11.35 -15.29 6.74
N ALA A 117 -12.28 -14.41 6.39
CA ALA A 117 -12.64 -13.23 7.15
C ALA A 117 -14.15 -13.02 7.10
N GLU A 118 -14.65 -12.05 7.88
CA GLU A 118 -16.05 -11.65 7.81
C GLU A 118 -16.43 -11.21 6.38
N VAL A 119 -17.68 -11.44 6.00
CA VAL A 119 -18.21 -11.14 4.64
C VAL A 119 -17.94 -9.71 4.22
N SER A 120 -18.05 -8.76 5.14
CA SER A 120 -17.77 -7.34 4.90
C SER A 120 -16.31 -7.10 4.45
N VAL A 121 -15.36 -7.76 5.09
CA VAL A 121 -13.94 -7.69 4.75
C VAL A 121 -13.66 -8.42 3.44
N LEU A 122 -14.24 -9.60 3.25
CA LEU A 122 -14.10 -10.37 2.01
C LEU A 122 -14.58 -9.58 0.78
N ASN A 123 -15.72 -8.87 0.89
CA ASN A 123 -16.23 -8.03 -0.20
C ASN A 123 -15.25 -6.92 -0.59
N ILE A 124 -14.61 -6.28 0.40
CA ILE A 124 -13.57 -5.28 0.14
C ILE A 124 -12.38 -5.93 -0.57
N ILE A 125 -11.90 -7.07 -0.07
CA ILE A 125 -10.73 -7.77 -0.65
C ILE A 125 -11.02 -8.26 -2.07
N HIS A 126 -12.21 -8.78 -2.36
CA HIS A 126 -12.60 -9.13 -3.73
C HIS A 126 -12.59 -7.91 -4.66
N GLY A 127 -13.04 -6.74 -4.17
CA GLY A 127 -12.94 -5.47 -4.88
C GLY A 127 -11.50 -5.08 -5.17
N VAL A 128 -10.62 -5.21 -4.18
CA VAL A 128 -9.16 -4.97 -4.29
C VAL A 128 -8.55 -5.86 -5.37
N LEU A 129 -8.78 -7.17 -5.30
CA LEU A 129 -8.20 -8.13 -6.24
C LEU A 129 -8.69 -7.90 -7.67
N ARG A 130 -9.95 -7.49 -7.85
CA ARG A 130 -10.49 -7.12 -9.16
C ARG A 130 -9.82 -5.85 -9.70
N LYS A 131 -9.65 -4.81 -8.88
CA LYS A 131 -8.94 -3.59 -9.28
C LYS A 131 -7.46 -3.85 -9.57
N ALA A 132 -6.82 -4.74 -8.82
CA ALA A 132 -5.42 -5.07 -9.03
C ALA A 132 -5.13 -5.68 -10.41
N GLN A 133 -6.16 -6.13 -11.14
CA GLN A 133 -6.00 -6.60 -12.53
C GLN A 133 -5.64 -5.48 -13.52
N CYS A 134 -5.71 -4.20 -13.14
CA CYS A 134 -5.25 -3.08 -13.97
C CYS A 134 -3.72 -2.92 -14.00
N PHE A 135 -3.00 -3.53 -13.04
CA PHE A 135 -1.55 -3.52 -13.00
C PHE A 135 -0.98 -4.60 -13.94
N ARG A 136 0.19 -4.33 -14.53
CA ARG A 136 0.89 -5.30 -15.36
C ARG A 136 1.47 -6.42 -14.51
N THR A 137 2.12 -6.02 -13.40
CA THR A 137 2.68 -6.95 -12.42
C THR A 137 2.45 -6.42 -11.03
N PHE A 138 1.97 -7.27 -10.12
CA PHE A 138 1.78 -6.89 -8.73
C PHE A 138 1.96 -8.06 -7.77
N ASP A 139 2.25 -7.73 -6.50
CA ASP A 139 2.13 -8.66 -5.37
C ASP A 139 1.70 -7.91 -4.10
N PHE A 140 1.18 -8.67 -3.12
CA PHE A 140 0.83 -8.18 -1.80
C PHE A 140 1.69 -8.90 -0.75
N LEU A 141 2.49 -8.15 -0.02
CA LEU A 141 3.42 -8.68 0.96
C LEU A 141 3.14 -8.15 2.36
N HIS A 142 3.44 -8.99 3.35
CA HIS A 142 3.47 -8.56 4.74
C HIS A 142 4.82 -7.95 5.08
N ILE A 143 4.79 -6.82 5.78
CA ILE A 143 5.96 -6.19 6.40
C ILE A 143 5.68 -5.97 7.88
N LYS A 144 6.67 -6.15 8.75
CA LYS A 144 6.51 -5.80 10.16
C LYS A 144 6.36 -4.28 10.33
N ARG A 145 5.68 -3.87 11.40
CA ARG A 145 5.37 -2.46 11.67
C ARG A 145 6.60 -1.54 11.64
N GLN A 146 7.76 -2.02 12.09
CA GLN A 146 9.01 -1.25 12.06
C GLN A 146 9.39 -0.84 10.63
N GLY A 147 9.24 -1.74 9.65
CA GLY A 147 9.51 -1.45 8.23
C GLY A 147 8.34 -0.75 7.51
N ASN A 148 7.25 -0.42 8.22
CA ASN A 148 6.09 0.30 7.69
C ASN A 148 5.89 1.68 8.35
N ALA A 149 6.91 2.19 9.03
CA ALA A 149 6.83 3.43 9.82
C ALA A 149 6.40 4.65 9.00
N PRO A 150 6.89 4.90 7.76
CA PRO A 150 6.44 6.03 6.96
C PRO A 150 4.94 6.03 6.68
N ALA A 151 4.37 4.89 6.28
CA ALA A 151 2.94 4.75 6.02
C ALA A 151 2.11 4.91 7.30
N HIS A 152 2.62 4.42 8.43
CA HIS A 152 1.99 4.61 9.73
C HIS A 152 1.90 6.09 10.13
N LEU A 153 2.98 6.86 9.97
CA LEU A 153 3.00 8.30 10.23
C LEU A 153 2.03 9.06 9.31
N LEU A 154 1.95 8.69 8.03
CA LEU A 154 0.98 9.28 7.10
C LEU A 154 -0.46 8.96 7.50
N ALA A 155 -0.74 7.73 7.96
CA ALA A 155 -2.06 7.36 8.45
C ALA A 155 -2.45 8.16 9.70
N GLN A 156 -1.52 8.40 10.63
CA GLN A 156 -1.74 9.26 11.79
C GLN A 156 -1.90 10.74 11.41
N HIS A 157 -1.10 11.23 10.45
CA HIS A 157 -1.19 12.58 9.92
C HIS A 157 -2.58 12.90 9.34
N ALA A 158 -3.30 11.90 8.85
CA ALA A 158 -4.66 12.04 8.33
C ALA A 158 -5.65 12.63 9.35
N GLN A 159 -5.37 12.56 10.65
CA GLN A 159 -6.18 13.23 11.67
C GLN A 159 -6.22 14.76 11.48
N ASN A 160 -5.14 15.34 10.95
CA ASN A 160 -4.93 16.77 10.81
C ASN A 160 -5.30 17.30 9.43
N VAL A 161 -5.71 16.45 8.50
CA VAL A 161 -6.14 16.89 7.17
C VAL A 161 -7.67 16.96 7.10
N GLU A 162 -8.19 17.81 6.24
CA GLU A 162 -9.63 17.92 6.06
C GLU A 162 -10.22 16.69 5.36
N ASN A 163 -9.64 16.28 4.25
CA ASN A 163 -10.06 15.10 3.48
C ASN A 163 -8.83 14.28 3.03
N MET A 164 -8.04 14.83 2.10
CA MET A 164 -6.88 14.16 1.51
C MET A 164 -5.80 15.19 1.15
N VAL A 165 -4.55 14.81 1.41
CA VAL A 165 -3.36 15.55 0.93
C VAL A 165 -2.45 14.56 0.22
N VAL A 166 -1.92 14.98 -0.93
CA VAL A 166 -0.96 14.23 -1.73
C VAL A 166 0.30 15.06 -1.90
N TRP A 167 1.46 14.44 -1.74
CA TRP A 167 2.78 15.02 -2.01
C TRP A 167 3.43 14.27 -3.16
N LEU A 168 3.95 14.98 -4.15
CA LEU A 168 4.69 14.44 -5.29
C LEU A 168 6.18 14.68 -5.07
N GLU A 169 6.97 13.62 -5.14
CA GLU A 169 8.43 13.65 -4.92
C GLU A 169 8.83 14.29 -3.57
N ASP A 170 7.88 14.29 -2.62
CA ASP A 170 8.01 14.92 -1.30
C ASP A 170 7.15 14.19 -0.27
N CYS A 171 7.31 14.51 1.00
CA CYS A 171 6.46 14.06 2.11
C CYS A 171 6.68 14.95 3.35
N PRO A 172 5.81 14.88 4.37
CA PRO A 172 6.01 15.61 5.62
C PRO A 172 7.37 15.29 6.26
N ASN A 173 8.05 16.29 6.85
CA ASN A 173 9.40 16.13 7.42
C ASN A 173 9.56 14.90 8.33
N GLN A 174 8.56 14.63 9.18
CA GLN A 174 8.61 13.47 10.07
C GLN A 174 8.63 12.14 9.30
N VAL A 175 7.95 12.09 8.16
CA VAL A 175 7.91 10.94 7.26
C VAL A 175 9.23 10.81 6.51
N ALA A 176 9.78 11.92 6.03
CA ALA A 176 11.09 11.95 5.35
C ALA A 176 12.21 11.38 6.24
N HIS A 177 12.21 11.73 7.53
CA HIS A 177 13.16 11.14 8.49
C HIS A 177 13.00 9.63 8.63
N ALA A 178 11.76 9.12 8.66
CA ALA A 178 11.52 7.67 8.73
C ALA A 178 11.98 6.95 7.45
N CYS A 179 11.73 7.53 6.27
CA CYS A 179 12.20 6.98 5.00
C CYS A 179 13.74 6.94 4.94
N ALA A 180 14.41 8.03 5.32
CA ALA A 180 15.87 8.09 5.34
C ALA A 180 16.47 7.06 6.31
N HIS A 181 15.86 6.87 7.47
CA HIS A 181 16.26 5.85 8.43
C HIS A 181 16.13 4.44 7.84
N ASP A 182 15.03 4.13 7.17
CA ASP A 182 14.78 2.82 6.57
C ASP A 182 15.85 2.48 5.52
N VAL A 183 16.22 3.44 4.66
CA VAL A 183 17.29 3.28 3.65
C VAL A 183 18.65 3.07 4.30
N LEU A 184 18.99 3.85 5.33
CA LEU A 184 20.25 3.72 6.05
C LEU A 184 20.38 2.37 6.75
N VAL A 185 19.33 1.88 7.39
CA VAL A 185 19.32 0.57 8.06
C VAL A 185 19.50 -0.56 7.05
N PHE A 186 18.87 -0.47 5.88
CA PHE A 186 19.05 -1.44 4.81
C PHE A 186 20.52 -1.48 4.33
N GLN A 187 21.11 -0.32 4.01
CA GLN A 187 22.50 -0.21 3.55
C GLN A 187 23.53 -0.70 4.57
N SER A 188 23.21 -0.60 5.87
CA SER A 188 24.09 -1.08 6.96
C SER A 188 23.97 -2.59 7.19
N SER A 189 23.01 -3.26 6.54
CA SER A 189 22.70 -4.69 6.72
C SER A 189 23.26 -5.56 5.59
N GLU A 190 23.81 -4.94 4.53
CA GLU A 190 24.54 -5.58 3.43
C GLU A 190 26.03 -5.68 3.75
#